data_44a8151d054efc8208dc86b9397234ee
#
_entry.id   44a8151d054efc8208dc86b9397234ee
#
_cell.length_a   1.000
_cell.length_b   1.000
_cell.length_c   1.000
_cell.angle_alpha   90.00
_cell.angle_beta   90.00
_cell.angle_gamma   90.00
#
_symmetry.space_group_name_H-M   'P 1'
#
loop_
_entity.id
_entity.type
_entity.pdbx_description
1 polymer ?
#
loop_
_entity_poly.entity_id
_entity_poly.type
_entity_poly.pdbx_seq_one_letter_code
_entity_poly.pdbx_strand_id
1 'polypeptide(L)'
;MTDQQRTLRRPLIGAALTAAALGLCGISPQLLAAGKRRVSVREEEIEPGRYQNHPQTRAFIDDMVARHGFQRDVLESWFGQAVYSATVSRLIMPPTTPGKKSWRAYRSRFIEPIRINAGVRFWQQNRDTLRRAEAEFGVPASVIVGIIGVETIYGRDMGNFRVLDSLSTLAFDYPDTPNREARTKLFRDQLADYLIWCRDTKTDVFSVLGSYAGAIGIPQFMPTSLREYAIDYDGDGHIDLRNSATDAIGSVGRFLQLHGWEQGRPVVWNIANDDGSRGVAAAAADGEPWPTRTLNQLTRAGLRVDEPIDVAREGETGVLIVDLPTPDQPTEYMIGLRNFYVLTRYNRSFFYALTVYQLGEAVKAAMG
;
A
#
# COMPACT_ATOMS: atom_id res chain seq x y z
N MET A 1 16.59 38.21 -38.72
CA MET A 1 15.33 37.56 -39.13
C MET A 1 15.50 36.08 -38.84
N THR A 2 14.84 35.41 -37.94
CA THR A 2 13.73 35.61 -37.04
C THR A 2 13.91 34.66 -35.87
N ASP A 3 13.82 35.23 -34.69
CA ASP A 3 13.57 34.61 -33.41
C ASP A 3 12.28 33.80 -33.47
N GLN A 4 12.28 32.56 -33.03
CA GLN A 4 11.08 31.97 -32.43
C GLN A 4 11.33 30.58 -31.85
N GLN A 5 11.08 30.52 -30.65
CA GLN A 5 10.40 29.59 -29.73
C GLN A 5 11.28 28.60 -28.95
N ARG A 6 11.88 29.12 -27.92
CA ARG A 6 12.15 28.37 -26.69
C ARG A 6 10.85 28.27 -25.91
N THR A 7 10.08 27.24 -26.13
CA THR A 7 9.01 26.83 -25.22
C THR A 7 9.64 26.18 -23.99
N LEU A 8 9.74 26.96 -22.93
CA LEU A 8 9.98 26.49 -21.56
C LEU A 8 8.88 25.49 -21.17
N ARG A 9 9.19 24.22 -21.21
CA ARG A 9 8.42 23.21 -20.51
C ARG A 9 8.62 23.44 -19.01
N ARG A 10 7.66 24.11 -18.37
CA ARG A 10 7.52 24.13 -16.91
C ARG A 10 7.38 22.66 -16.47
N PRO A 11 8.15 22.18 -15.49
CA PRO A 11 7.81 20.95 -14.83
C PRO A 11 6.48 21.20 -14.11
N LEU A 12 5.46 20.45 -14.45
CA LEU A 12 4.29 20.24 -13.63
C LEU A 12 4.79 19.62 -12.32
N ILE A 13 5.00 20.47 -11.33
CA ILE A 13 5.08 20.04 -9.94
C ILE A 13 3.64 19.65 -9.61
N GLY A 14 3.27 18.45 -10.04
CA GLY A 14 2.16 17.73 -9.47
C GLY A 14 2.49 17.56 -8.00
N ALA A 15 1.77 18.27 -7.14
CA ALA A 15 1.73 17.96 -5.73
C ALA A 15 1.30 16.49 -5.63
N ALA A 16 2.28 15.59 -5.55
CA ALA A 16 2.07 14.24 -5.10
C ALA A 16 1.61 14.39 -3.64
N LEU A 17 0.30 14.52 -3.46
CA LEU A 17 -0.37 14.16 -2.23
C LEU A 17 0.02 12.69 -2.00
N THR A 18 1.13 12.53 -1.30
CA THR A 18 1.49 11.27 -0.69
C THR A 18 0.27 10.86 0.11
N ALA A 19 -0.50 9.91 -0.44
CA ALA A 19 -1.28 9.07 0.41
C ALA A 19 -0.28 8.61 1.48
N ALA A 20 -0.36 9.22 2.67
CA ALA A 20 0.28 8.67 3.84
C ALA A 20 -0.41 7.33 4.01
N ALA A 21 0.10 6.36 3.26
CA ALA A 21 -0.32 5.00 3.38
C ALA A 21 -0.31 4.72 4.86
N LEU A 22 -1.46 4.40 5.33
CA LEU A 22 -1.71 3.92 6.65
C LEU A 22 -0.57 2.96 6.99
N GLY A 23 0.36 3.38 7.84
CA GLY A 23 1.27 2.48 8.53
C GLY A 23 0.49 1.58 9.49
N LEU A 24 -0.62 1.07 9.00
CA LEU A 24 -1.69 0.36 9.68
C LEU A 24 -1.87 -1.07 9.18
N CYS A 25 -0.94 -1.61 8.40
CA CYS A 25 -0.80 -3.05 8.38
C CYS A 25 -0.05 -3.54 9.64
N GLY A 26 -0.31 -2.90 10.77
CA GLY A 26 -0.29 -3.56 12.06
C GLY A 26 -1.61 -4.30 12.21
N ILE A 27 -1.81 -5.38 11.46
CA ILE A 27 -2.80 -6.39 11.85
C ILE A 27 -2.40 -6.77 13.26
N SER A 28 -3.20 -6.34 14.24
CA SER A 28 -2.97 -6.71 15.64
C SER A 28 -2.84 -8.23 15.72
N PRO A 29 -1.81 -8.78 16.39
CA PRO A 29 -1.57 -10.22 16.44
C PRO A 29 -2.75 -11.04 16.98
N GLN A 30 -3.71 -10.39 17.59
CA GLN A 30 -4.89 -11.00 18.18
C GLN A 30 -5.94 -11.47 17.17
N LEU A 31 -5.92 -11.00 15.92
CA LEU A 31 -6.90 -11.43 14.91
C LEU A 31 -6.43 -12.65 14.10
N LEU A 32 -5.14 -12.94 14.05
CA LEU A 32 -4.60 -14.12 13.34
C LEU A 32 -4.42 -15.36 14.23
N ALA A 33 -4.51 -15.22 15.58
CA ALA A 33 -4.40 -16.34 16.51
C ALA A 33 -5.74 -16.96 16.91
N ALA A 34 -6.85 -16.39 16.47
CA ALA A 34 -8.19 -16.94 16.76
C ALA A 34 -8.57 -17.97 15.70
N GLY A 35 -8.06 -19.19 15.86
CA GLY A 35 -8.67 -20.36 15.27
C GLY A 35 -10.16 -20.37 15.62
N LYS A 36 -11.04 -20.29 14.60
CA LYS A 36 -12.47 -20.65 14.62
C LYS A 36 -13.32 -20.13 15.82
N ARG A 37 -13.13 -18.94 16.30
CA ARG A 37 -14.22 -18.20 16.93
C ARG A 37 -14.87 -17.35 15.83
N ARG A 38 -16.05 -17.77 15.36
CA ARG A 38 -17.01 -16.83 14.80
C ARG A 38 -17.11 -15.70 15.82
N VAL A 39 -16.50 -14.57 15.53
CA VAL A 39 -16.86 -13.32 16.17
C VAL A 39 -18.31 -13.15 15.78
N SER A 40 -19.23 -13.48 16.69
CA SER A 40 -20.59 -13.00 16.55
C SER A 40 -20.44 -11.48 16.53
N VAL A 41 -20.62 -10.90 15.35
CA VAL A 41 -20.86 -9.47 15.23
C VAL A 41 -22.08 -9.25 16.12
N ARG A 42 -21.89 -8.69 17.34
CA ARG A 42 -23.01 -8.10 18.06
C ARG A 42 -23.67 -7.21 17.02
N GLU A 43 -24.97 -7.34 16.84
CA GLU A 43 -25.77 -6.38 16.09
C GLU A 43 -25.37 -5.01 16.65
N GLU A 44 -24.48 -4.30 15.93
CA GLU A 44 -24.15 -2.91 16.23
C GLU A 44 -25.48 -2.19 16.09
N GLU A 45 -25.81 -1.32 17.06
CA GLU A 45 -26.99 -0.49 16.95
C GLU A 45 -26.87 0.29 15.63
N ILE A 46 -27.61 -0.17 14.62
CA ILE A 46 -27.72 0.48 13.34
C ILE A 46 -28.53 1.73 13.57
N GLU A 47 -27.91 2.90 13.51
CA GLU A 47 -28.61 4.19 13.49
C GLU A 47 -28.94 4.54 12.04
N PRO A 48 -30.12 4.16 11.52
CA PRO A 48 -30.50 4.49 10.14
C PRO A 48 -30.55 6.01 9.95
N GLY A 49 -29.97 6.50 8.86
CA GLY A 49 -30.01 7.92 8.53
C GLY A 49 -29.02 8.80 9.30
N ARG A 50 -28.06 8.22 10.07
CA ARG A 50 -27.05 9.01 10.79
C ARG A 50 -26.32 9.99 9.88
N TYR A 51 -25.91 9.55 8.70
CA TYR A 51 -25.18 10.40 7.77
C TYR A 51 -26.06 11.32 6.91
N GLN A 52 -27.35 11.06 6.76
CA GLN A 52 -28.28 11.92 6.04
C GLN A 52 -28.36 13.32 6.65
N ASN A 53 -28.33 13.43 7.97
CA ASN A 53 -28.47 14.69 8.71
C ASN A 53 -27.14 15.22 9.29
N HIS A 54 -26.04 14.52 9.09
CA HIS A 54 -24.75 14.91 9.65
C HIS A 54 -24.21 16.18 8.96
N PRO A 55 -23.84 17.25 9.70
CA PRO A 55 -23.45 18.53 9.08
C PRO A 55 -22.28 18.41 8.11
N GLN A 56 -21.29 17.56 8.41
CA GLN A 56 -20.13 17.35 7.57
C GLN A 56 -20.47 16.56 6.30
N THR A 57 -21.48 15.69 6.35
CA THR A 57 -21.96 14.98 5.15
C THR A 57 -22.64 15.94 4.20
N ARG A 58 -23.43 16.91 4.69
CA ARG A 58 -24.05 17.95 3.85
C ARG A 58 -23.00 18.77 3.11
N ALA A 59 -21.97 19.26 3.83
CA ALA A 59 -20.86 20.00 3.20
C ALA A 59 -20.10 19.15 2.17
N PHE A 60 -19.93 17.85 2.44
CA PHE A 60 -19.33 16.92 1.49
C PHE A 60 -20.22 16.72 0.23
N ILE A 61 -21.52 16.56 0.41
CA ILE A 61 -22.48 16.49 -0.71
C ILE A 61 -22.42 17.76 -1.55
N ASP A 62 -22.40 18.94 -0.93
CA ASP A 62 -22.28 20.22 -1.64
C ASP A 62 -21.03 20.27 -2.52
N ASP A 63 -19.88 19.83 -1.98
CA ASP A 63 -18.61 19.76 -2.72
C ASP A 63 -18.68 18.75 -3.88
N MET A 64 -19.23 17.55 -3.65
CA MET A 64 -19.39 16.52 -4.69
C MET A 64 -20.32 16.97 -5.83
N VAL A 65 -21.39 17.68 -5.52
CA VAL A 65 -22.28 18.28 -6.55
C VAL A 65 -21.55 19.36 -7.33
N ALA A 66 -20.90 20.29 -6.63
CA ALA A 66 -20.25 21.44 -7.26
C ALA A 66 -19.03 21.05 -8.10
N ARG A 67 -18.20 20.15 -7.63
CA ARG A 67 -16.91 19.81 -8.27
C ARG A 67 -16.96 18.60 -9.18
N HIS A 68 -17.87 17.67 -8.91
CA HIS A 68 -17.90 16.38 -9.59
C HIS A 68 -19.22 16.08 -10.31
N GLY A 69 -20.18 17.01 -10.26
CA GLY A 69 -21.43 16.92 -11.03
C GLY A 69 -22.37 15.80 -10.58
N PHE A 70 -22.29 15.37 -9.32
CA PHE A 70 -23.24 14.40 -8.78
C PHE A 70 -24.64 15.00 -8.63
N GLN A 71 -25.66 14.14 -8.76
CA GLN A 71 -27.01 14.51 -8.39
C GLN A 71 -27.15 14.48 -6.86
N ARG A 72 -27.69 15.55 -6.28
CA ARG A 72 -27.82 15.70 -4.82
C ARG A 72 -28.66 14.59 -4.20
N ASP A 73 -29.81 14.32 -4.77
CA ASP A 73 -30.76 13.30 -4.32
C ASP A 73 -30.15 11.90 -4.30
N VAL A 74 -29.30 11.59 -5.27
CA VAL A 74 -28.55 10.32 -5.31
C VAL A 74 -27.59 10.20 -4.13
N LEU A 75 -26.81 11.25 -3.85
CA LEU A 75 -25.89 11.26 -2.71
C LEU A 75 -26.63 11.21 -1.38
N GLU A 76 -27.71 11.97 -1.24
CA GLU A 76 -28.57 11.95 -0.04
C GLU A 76 -29.16 10.54 0.19
N SER A 77 -29.59 9.86 -0.87
CA SER A 77 -30.06 8.48 -0.80
C SER A 77 -28.95 7.52 -0.36
N TRP A 78 -27.73 7.67 -0.88
CA TRP A 78 -26.60 6.83 -0.50
C TRP A 78 -26.20 7.03 0.96
N PHE A 79 -26.07 8.27 1.40
CA PHE A 79 -25.72 8.57 2.79
C PHE A 79 -26.86 8.30 3.77
N GLY A 80 -28.12 8.29 3.32
CA GLY A 80 -29.26 7.81 4.11
C GLY A 80 -29.18 6.31 4.45
N GLN A 81 -28.44 5.53 3.65
CA GLN A 81 -28.26 4.09 3.82
C GLN A 81 -26.86 3.71 4.33
N ALA A 82 -25.94 4.67 4.41
CA ALA A 82 -24.62 4.45 4.99
C ALA A 82 -24.73 4.35 6.52
N VAL A 83 -23.98 3.40 7.09
CA VAL A 83 -24.06 3.04 8.50
C VAL A 83 -22.74 3.35 9.20
N TYR A 84 -22.83 3.94 10.41
CA TYR A 84 -21.67 4.06 11.28
C TYR A 84 -21.23 2.68 11.78
N SER A 85 -19.93 2.42 11.76
CA SER A 85 -19.35 1.20 12.29
C SER A 85 -18.42 1.47 13.48
N ALA A 86 -18.86 1.10 14.68
CA ALA A 86 -18.04 1.18 15.88
C ALA A 86 -16.81 0.25 15.79
N THR A 87 -16.91 -0.85 15.05
CA THR A 87 -15.79 -1.75 14.78
C THR A 87 -14.71 -1.08 13.92
N VAL A 88 -15.10 -0.36 12.87
CA VAL A 88 -14.19 0.45 12.04
C VAL A 88 -13.49 1.50 12.90
N SER A 89 -14.26 2.26 13.68
CA SER A 89 -13.73 3.30 14.56
C SER A 89 -12.74 2.74 15.59
N ARG A 90 -13.00 1.54 16.13
CA ARG A 90 -12.06 0.86 17.04
C ARG A 90 -10.81 0.35 16.34
N LEU A 91 -10.95 -0.26 15.17
CA LEU A 91 -9.84 -0.87 14.44
C LEU A 91 -8.86 0.15 13.88
N ILE A 92 -9.31 1.37 13.58
CA ILE A 92 -8.45 2.45 13.06
C ILE A 92 -7.58 3.09 14.15
N MET A 93 -7.93 2.89 15.42
CA MET A 93 -7.17 3.44 16.54
C MET A 93 -5.77 2.82 16.62
N PRO A 94 -4.73 3.62 16.86
CA PRO A 94 -3.41 3.09 17.12
C PRO A 94 -3.44 2.23 18.40
N PRO A 95 -2.54 1.25 18.52
CA PRO A 95 -2.44 0.46 19.76
C PRO A 95 -2.15 1.37 20.95
N THR A 96 -2.86 1.14 22.05
CA THR A 96 -2.74 1.94 23.29
C THR A 96 -1.36 1.89 23.91
N THR A 97 -0.62 0.80 23.67
CA THR A 97 0.78 0.66 24.07
C THR A 97 1.62 0.41 22.81
N PRO A 98 2.49 1.35 22.43
CA PRO A 98 3.39 1.11 21.32
C PRO A 98 4.28 -0.11 21.63
N GLY A 99 4.08 -1.19 20.91
CA GLY A 99 4.99 -2.33 20.98
C GLY A 99 6.38 -1.96 20.48
N LYS A 100 7.44 -2.56 21.07
CA LYS A 100 8.77 -2.43 20.49
C LYS A 100 8.75 -2.99 19.07
N LYS A 101 9.23 -2.20 18.10
CA LYS A 101 9.37 -2.67 16.71
C LYS A 101 10.29 -3.90 16.71
N SER A 102 9.86 -4.99 16.09
CA SER A 102 10.67 -6.21 15.95
C SER A 102 10.56 -6.70 14.51
N TRP A 103 11.66 -6.54 13.77
CA TRP A 103 11.77 -7.06 12.42
C TRP A 103 11.56 -8.57 12.37
N ARG A 104 12.23 -9.31 13.24
CA ARG A 104 12.12 -10.78 13.29
C ARG A 104 10.67 -11.24 13.49
N ALA A 105 9.95 -10.63 14.45
CA ALA A 105 8.55 -10.95 14.71
C ALA A 105 7.62 -10.50 13.58
N TYR A 106 7.93 -9.38 12.92
CA TYR A 106 7.15 -8.93 11.76
C TYR A 106 7.35 -9.88 10.58
N ARG A 107 8.60 -10.14 10.21
CA ARG A 107 8.98 -11.01 9.09
C ARG A 107 8.37 -12.41 9.21
N SER A 108 8.42 -13.03 10.39
CA SER A 108 7.92 -14.39 10.62
C SER A 108 6.41 -14.56 10.42
N ARG A 109 5.63 -13.47 10.42
CA ARG A 109 4.17 -13.50 10.14
C ARG A 109 3.85 -13.66 8.67
N PHE A 110 4.77 -13.29 7.80
CA PHE A 110 4.53 -13.26 6.35
C PHE A 110 5.37 -14.32 5.62
N ILE A 111 6.60 -14.53 6.05
CA ILE A 111 7.49 -15.51 5.41
C ILE A 111 7.38 -16.82 6.17
N GLU A 112 6.32 -17.55 5.87
CA GLU A 112 5.95 -18.82 6.50
C GLU A 112 5.38 -19.81 5.46
N PRO A 113 5.43 -21.14 5.73
CA PRO A 113 5.12 -22.14 4.72
C PRO A 113 3.73 -22.04 4.10
N ILE A 114 2.69 -21.65 4.86
CA ILE A 114 1.31 -21.58 4.34
C ILE A 114 1.22 -20.50 3.25
N ARG A 115 1.84 -19.33 3.49
CA ARG A 115 1.83 -18.23 2.55
C ARG A 115 2.72 -18.51 1.34
N ILE A 116 3.91 -19.08 1.55
CA ILE A 116 4.81 -19.46 0.46
C ILE A 116 4.13 -20.50 -0.44
N ASN A 117 3.54 -21.56 0.12
CA ASN A 117 2.84 -22.58 -0.65
C ASN A 117 1.59 -22.01 -1.38
N ALA A 118 0.88 -21.06 -0.79
CA ALA A 118 -0.20 -20.36 -1.47
C ALA A 118 0.32 -19.53 -2.64
N GLY A 119 1.48 -18.87 -2.47
CA GLY A 119 2.16 -18.11 -3.52
C GLY A 119 2.60 -18.96 -4.69
N VAL A 120 3.16 -20.15 -4.43
CA VAL A 120 3.52 -21.10 -5.49
C VAL A 120 2.29 -21.46 -6.32
N ARG A 121 1.15 -21.80 -5.68
CA ARG A 121 -0.09 -22.12 -6.40
C ARG A 121 -0.60 -20.91 -7.20
N PHE A 122 -0.61 -19.72 -6.59
CA PHE A 122 -1.03 -18.49 -7.27
C PHE A 122 -0.17 -18.22 -8.50
N TRP A 123 1.15 -18.35 -8.38
CA TRP A 123 2.08 -18.16 -9.49
C TRP A 123 1.84 -19.18 -10.61
N GLN A 124 1.68 -20.45 -10.27
CA GLN A 124 1.40 -21.49 -11.26
C GLN A 124 0.10 -21.25 -12.02
N GLN A 125 -0.97 -20.85 -11.32
CA GLN A 125 -2.28 -20.55 -11.90
C GLN A 125 -2.28 -19.31 -12.80
N ASN A 126 -1.42 -18.34 -12.50
CA ASN A 126 -1.38 -17.04 -13.20
C ASN A 126 -0.07 -16.82 -13.97
N ARG A 127 0.64 -17.90 -14.34
CA ARG A 127 1.99 -17.84 -14.92
C ARG A 127 2.07 -16.92 -16.14
N ASP A 128 1.14 -17.04 -17.06
CA ASP A 128 1.16 -16.28 -18.31
C ASP A 128 0.84 -14.81 -18.08
N THR A 129 -0.10 -14.51 -17.20
CA THR A 129 -0.43 -13.14 -16.78
C THR A 129 0.74 -12.48 -16.10
N LEU A 130 1.42 -13.16 -15.17
CA LEU A 130 2.59 -12.66 -14.47
C LEU A 130 3.76 -12.39 -15.42
N ARG A 131 4.01 -13.31 -16.38
CA ARG A 131 5.04 -13.12 -17.41
C ARG A 131 4.73 -11.91 -18.33
N ARG A 132 3.45 -11.74 -18.73
CA ARG A 132 3.00 -10.59 -19.49
C ARG A 132 3.20 -9.29 -18.70
N ALA A 133 2.80 -9.26 -17.44
CA ALA A 133 2.96 -8.08 -16.58
C ALA A 133 4.44 -7.72 -16.35
N GLU A 134 5.30 -8.72 -16.15
CA GLU A 134 6.75 -8.50 -16.05
C GLU A 134 7.33 -7.90 -17.33
N ALA A 135 6.93 -8.41 -18.50
CA ALA A 135 7.39 -7.89 -19.79
C ALA A 135 6.88 -6.47 -20.07
N GLU A 136 5.63 -6.18 -19.70
CA GLU A 136 4.97 -4.89 -19.99
C GLU A 136 5.38 -3.79 -19.02
N PHE A 137 5.43 -4.08 -17.72
CA PHE A 137 5.68 -3.08 -16.68
C PHE A 137 7.13 -3.06 -16.20
N GLY A 138 7.96 -4.02 -16.60
CA GLY A 138 9.35 -4.16 -16.16
C GLY A 138 9.49 -4.56 -14.69
N VAL A 139 8.41 -4.98 -14.03
CA VAL A 139 8.36 -5.37 -12.62
C VAL A 139 8.46 -6.89 -12.52
N PRO A 140 9.45 -7.45 -11.79
CA PRO A 140 9.56 -8.90 -11.66
C PRO A 140 8.28 -9.55 -11.11
N ALA A 141 7.89 -10.68 -11.67
CA ALA A 141 6.74 -11.46 -11.20
C ALA A 141 6.80 -11.76 -9.70
N SER A 142 8.01 -12.01 -9.15
CA SER A 142 8.21 -12.23 -7.72
C SER A 142 7.75 -11.05 -6.87
N VAL A 143 7.97 -9.82 -7.33
CA VAL A 143 7.56 -8.61 -6.60
C VAL A 143 6.03 -8.46 -6.59
N ILE A 144 5.36 -8.68 -7.72
CA ILE A 144 3.90 -8.65 -7.83
C ILE A 144 3.28 -9.71 -6.92
N VAL A 145 3.81 -10.93 -6.97
CA VAL A 145 3.40 -12.05 -6.11
C VAL A 145 3.64 -11.73 -4.62
N GLY A 146 4.77 -11.10 -4.30
CA GLY A 146 5.10 -10.65 -2.95
C GLY A 146 4.07 -9.67 -2.38
N ILE A 147 3.68 -8.64 -3.15
CA ILE A 147 2.64 -7.68 -2.76
C ILE A 147 1.32 -8.40 -2.51
N ILE A 148 0.81 -9.13 -3.48
CA ILE A 148 -0.48 -9.83 -3.38
C ILE A 148 -0.49 -10.82 -2.21
N GLY A 149 0.66 -11.47 -1.97
CA GLY A 149 0.83 -12.39 -0.86
C GLY A 149 0.81 -11.71 0.50
N VAL A 150 1.43 -10.55 0.63
CA VAL A 150 1.42 -9.77 1.89
C VAL A 150 0.03 -9.20 2.14
N GLU A 151 -0.61 -8.63 1.12
CA GLU A 151 -1.89 -7.92 1.27
C GLU A 151 -3.03 -8.86 1.64
N THR A 152 -3.24 -9.92 0.90
CA THR A 152 -4.48 -10.71 1.03
C THR A 152 -4.29 -12.22 1.10
N ILE A 153 -3.05 -12.70 1.21
CA ILE A 153 -2.77 -14.14 1.08
C ILE A 153 -3.39 -14.65 -0.24
N TYR A 154 -3.09 -13.94 -1.32
CA TYR A 154 -3.55 -14.28 -2.68
C TYR A 154 -5.08 -14.29 -2.81
N GLY A 155 -5.75 -13.25 -2.27
CA GLY A 155 -7.21 -13.09 -2.35
C GLY A 155 -8.00 -13.81 -1.26
N ARG A 156 -7.35 -14.48 -0.29
CA ARG A 156 -8.06 -15.20 0.79
C ARG A 156 -8.62 -14.28 1.88
N ASP A 157 -7.99 -13.11 2.09
CA ASP A 157 -8.34 -12.17 3.16
C ASP A 157 -8.39 -10.74 2.61
N MET A 158 -9.49 -10.40 1.96
CA MET A 158 -9.72 -9.10 1.32
C MET A 158 -10.58 -8.15 2.15
N GLY A 159 -10.98 -8.56 3.36
CA GLY A 159 -11.93 -7.84 4.18
C GLY A 159 -13.39 -8.02 3.75
N ASN A 160 -14.30 -7.78 4.72
CA ASN A 160 -15.74 -7.97 4.58
C ASN A 160 -16.54 -6.75 5.06
N PHE A 161 -15.89 -5.61 5.20
CA PHE A 161 -16.58 -4.36 5.54
C PHE A 161 -17.16 -3.74 4.27
N ARG A 162 -18.40 -3.25 4.33
CA ARG A 162 -18.94 -2.45 3.24
C ARG A 162 -18.14 -1.16 3.13
N VAL A 163 -17.53 -0.92 1.98
CA VAL A 163 -16.57 0.18 1.79
C VAL A 163 -17.21 1.54 2.04
N LEU A 164 -18.46 1.75 1.60
CA LEU A 164 -19.21 2.97 1.89
C LEU A 164 -19.29 3.27 3.38
N ASP A 165 -19.60 2.25 4.21
CA ASP A 165 -19.75 2.44 5.65
C ASP A 165 -18.40 2.71 6.32
N SER A 166 -17.37 1.97 5.93
CA SER A 166 -16.02 2.16 6.46
C SER A 166 -15.51 3.59 6.17
N LEU A 167 -15.63 4.01 4.91
CA LEU A 167 -15.15 5.33 4.51
C LEU A 167 -16.01 6.46 5.08
N SER A 168 -17.35 6.30 5.17
CA SER A 168 -18.23 7.28 5.81
C SER A 168 -17.91 7.43 7.29
N THR A 169 -17.70 6.31 8.01
CA THR A 169 -17.29 6.32 9.41
C THR A 169 -15.98 7.10 9.60
N LEU A 170 -14.97 6.83 8.76
CA LEU A 170 -13.66 7.47 8.89
C LEU A 170 -13.63 8.92 8.34
N ALA A 171 -14.51 9.25 7.41
CA ALA A 171 -14.62 10.60 6.84
C ALA A 171 -15.38 11.59 7.72
N PHE A 172 -16.35 11.11 8.52
CA PHE A 172 -17.23 11.98 9.26
C PHE A 172 -17.16 11.79 10.78
N ASP A 173 -16.84 10.56 11.24
CA ASP A 173 -16.78 10.18 12.64
C ASP A 173 -15.39 9.62 13.03
N TYR A 174 -14.31 10.12 12.44
CA TYR A 174 -12.98 9.67 12.80
C TYR A 174 -12.73 9.83 14.30
N PRO A 175 -12.22 8.78 14.99
CA PRO A 175 -12.03 8.85 16.43
C PRO A 175 -11.03 9.93 16.85
N ASP A 176 -11.08 10.33 18.12
CA ASP A 176 -10.20 11.35 18.65
C ASP A 176 -8.76 10.83 18.76
N THR A 177 -7.88 11.45 17.97
CA THR A 177 -6.46 11.13 17.87
C THR A 177 -5.68 12.40 17.57
N PRO A 178 -4.37 12.46 17.91
CA PRO A 178 -3.56 13.64 17.64
C PRO A 178 -3.58 14.12 16.18
N ASN A 179 -3.80 13.22 15.22
CA ASN A 179 -3.80 13.52 13.79
C ASN A 179 -5.21 13.47 13.17
N ARG A 180 -6.27 13.63 13.99
CA ARG A 180 -7.66 13.48 13.56
C ARG A 180 -8.01 14.30 12.32
N GLU A 181 -7.66 15.57 12.28
CA GLU A 181 -8.00 16.47 11.17
C GLU A 181 -7.39 15.97 9.84
N ALA A 182 -6.10 15.70 9.83
CA ALA A 182 -5.41 15.19 8.64
C ALA A 182 -5.97 13.83 8.19
N ARG A 183 -6.30 12.96 9.14
CA ARG A 183 -6.90 11.66 8.86
C ARG A 183 -8.33 11.77 8.32
N THR A 184 -9.14 12.62 8.93
CA THR A 184 -10.51 12.91 8.44
C THR A 184 -10.46 13.42 7.00
N LYS A 185 -9.55 14.37 6.71
CA LYS A 185 -9.37 14.87 5.34
C LYS A 185 -8.99 13.74 4.38
N LEU A 186 -8.01 12.91 4.75
CA LEU A 186 -7.59 11.78 3.94
C LEU A 186 -8.77 10.86 3.59
N PHE A 187 -9.57 10.48 4.58
CA PHE A 187 -10.69 9.56 4.34
C PHE A 187 -11.84 10.22 3.58
N ARG A 188 -12.03 11.54 3.65
CA ARG A 188 -12.95 12.26 2.77
C ARG A 188 -12.49 12.21 1.31
N ASP A 189 -11.20 12.40 1.06
CA ASP A 189 -10.64 12.29 -0.28
C ASP A 189 -10.84 10.85 -0.81
N GLN A 190 -10.59 9.82 0.02
CA GLN A 190 -10.84 8.42 -0.35
C GLN A 190 -12.33 8.14 -0.62
N LEU A 191 -13.23 8.69 0.19
CA LEU A 191 -14.68 8.54 -0.01
C LEU A 191 -15.12 9.20 -1.32
N ALA A 192 -14.62 10.40 -1.63
CA ALA A 192 -14.90 11.06 -2.90
C ALA A 192 -14.44 10.20 -4.08
N ASP A 193 -13.21 9.70 -4.06
CA ASP A 193 -12.68 8.84 -5.10
C ASP A 193 -13.45 7.52 -5.24
N TYR A 194 -13.92 6.95 -4.14
CA TYR A 194 -14.78 5.76 -4.15
C TYR A 194 -16.11 6.02 -4.87
N LEU A 195 -16.79 7.11 -4.53
CA LEU A 195 -18.08 7.45 -5.15
C LEU A 195 -17.92 7.77 -6.63
N ILE A 196 -16.85 8.48 -7.02
CA ILE A 196 -16.57 8.79 -8.42
C ILE A 196 -16.30 7.48 -9.19
N TRP A 197 -15.48 6.58 -8.63
CA TRP A 197 -15.21 5.30 -9.26
C TRP A 197 -16.49 4.47 -9.43
N CYS A 198 -17.34 4.36 -8.40
CA CYS A 198 -18.62 3.65 -8.50
C CYS A 198 -19.52 4.23 -9.61
N ARG A 199 -19.61 5.55 -9.70
CA ARG A 199 -20.39 6.21 -10.77
C ARG A 199 -19.82 5.89 -12.15
N ASP A 200 -18.53 6.06 -12.33
CA ASP A 200 -17.85 5.96 -13.62
C ASP A 200 -17.85 4.52 -14.16
N THR A 201 -17.76 3.54 -13.25
CA THR A 201 -17.82 2.10 -13.59
C THR A 201 -19.24 1.52 -13.49
N LYS A 202 -20.24 2.30 -13.08
CA LYS A 202 -21.60 1.84 -12.80
C LYS A 202 -21.67 0.73 -11.75
N THR A 203 -20.71 0.71 -10.82
CA THR A 203 -20.68 -0.23 -9.70
C THR A 203 -21.67 0.21 -8.63
N ASP A 204 -22.45 -0.74 -8.11
CA ASP A 204 -23.33 -0.47 -6.97
C ASP A 204 -22.49 -0.11 -5.72
N VAL A 205 -22.71 1.11 -5.23
CA VAL A 205 -21.98 1.68 -4.09
C VAL A 205 -22.12 0.86 -2.79
N PHE A 206 -23.16 0.03 -2.69
CA PHE A 206 -23.42 -0.81 -1.54
C PHE A 206 -22.81 -2.22 -1.65
N SER A 207 -22.43 -2.65 -2.85
CA SER A 207 -21.98 -4.01 -3.13
C SER A 207 -20.50 -4.25 -2.80
N VAL A 208 -19.70 -3.19 -2.73
CA VAL A 208 -18.24 -3.31 -2.61
C VAL A 208 -17.83 -3.61 -1.17
N LEU A 209 -17.14 -4.72 -0.98
CA LEU A 209 -16.56 -5.12 0.29
C LEU A 209 -15.04 -4.93 0.27
N GLY A 210 -14.47 -4.55 1.42
CA GLY A 210 -13.04 -4.30 1.55
C GLY A 210 -12.56 -4.38 3.01
N SER A 211 -11.40 -3.80 3.28
CA SER A 211 -10.88 -3.71 4.64
C SER A 211 -11.65 -2.68 5.47
N TYR A 212 -11.45 -2.71 6.78
CA TYR A 212 -12.02 -1.70 7.69
C TYR A 212 -11.57 -0.26 7.35
N ALA A 213 -10.47 -0.09 6.62
CA ALA A 213 -9.98 1.21 6.15
C ALA A 213 -10.43 1.55 4.72
N GLY A 214 -11.24 0.69 4.09
CA GLY A 214 -11.76 0.92 2.74
C GLY A 214 -10.83 0.49 1.60
N ALA A 215 -9.80 -0.31 1.87
CA ALA A 215 -8.97 -0.92 0.83
C ALA A 215 -9.72 -2.06 0.13
N ILE A 216 -9.55 -2.18 -1.20
CA ILE A 216 -10.40 -2.99 -2.07
C ILE A 216 -9.60 -4.07 -2.79
N GLY A 217 -10.15 -5.29 -2.80
CA GLY A 217 -9.75 -6.40 -3.65
C GLY A 217 -8.44 -7.09 -3.27
N ILE A 218 -7.96 -7.94 -4.16
CA ILE A 218 -6.73 -8.73 -4.02
C ILE A 218 -5.50 -7.87 -3.72
N PRO A 219 -5.31 -6.69 -4.39
CA PRO A 219 -4.16 -5.82 -4.16
C PRO A 219 -4.36 -4.83 -3.01
N GLN A 220 -5.52 -4.78 -2.35
CA GLN A 220 -5.86 -3.83 -1.29
C GLN A 220 -5.64 -2.36 -1.70
N PHE A 221 -6.09 -2.00 -2.90
CA PHE A 221 -6.02 -0.61 -3.34
C PHE A 221 -6.99 0.27 -2.56
N MET A 222 -6.49 1.41 -2.08
CA MET A 222 -7.34 2.50 -1.63
C MET A 222 -8.07 3.12 -2.82
N PRO A 223 -9.26 3.73 -2.64
CA PRO A 223 -10.03 4.30 -3.75
C PRO A 223 -9.26 5.23 -4.70
N THR A 224 -8.38 6.07 -4.20
CA THR A 224 -7.51 6.89 -5.06
C THR A 224 -6.62 6.00 -5.93
N SER A 225 -5.98 4.99 -5.35
CA SER A 225 -5.13 4.05 -6.12
C SER A 225 -5.96 3.23 -7.11
N LEU A 226 -7.18 2.86 -6.76
CA LEU A 226 -8.12 2.18 -7.65
C LEU A 226 -8.41 3.02 -8.90
N ARG A 227 -8.70 4.31 -8.75
CA ARG A 227 -8.95 5.22 -9.88
C ARG A 227 -7.72 5.50 -10.74
N GLU A 228 -6.55 5.63 -10.12
CA GLU A 228 -5.33 6.04 -10.81
C GLU A 228 -4.60 4.88 -11.49
N TYR A 229 -4.62 3.70 -10.87
CA TYR A 229 -3.73 2.59 -11.25
C TYR A 229 -4.45 1.31 -11.67
N ALA A 230 -5.71 1.09 -11.26
CA ALA A 230 -6.41 -0.13 -11.65
C ALA A 230 -6.70 -0.15 -13.16
N ILE A 231 -6.58 -1.34 -13.73
CA ILE A 231 -6.82 -1.60 -15.16
C ILE A 231 -7.60 -2.90 -15.35
N ASP A 232 -8.42 -2.90 -16.38
CA ASP A 232 -8.98 -4.10 -16.98
C ASP A 232 -7.86 -4.79 -17.77
N TYR A 233 -7.22 -5.76 -17.12
CA TYR A 233 -6.04 -6.41 -17.68
C TYR A 233 -6.38 -7.72 -18.39
N ASP A 234 -7.57 -8.29 -18.22
CA ASP A 234 -8.06 -9.41 -19.01
C ASP A 234 -8.87 -8.97 -20.24
N GLY A 235 -9.28 -7.70 -20.30
CA GLY A 235 -9.94 -7.10 -21.46
C GLY A 235 -11.42 -7.44 -21.56
N ASP A 236 -12.06 -7.78 -20.44
CA ASP A 236 -13.48 -8.12 -20.38
C ASP A 236 -14.43 -6.91 -20.35
N GLY A 237 -13.86 -5.69 -20.26
CA GLY A 237 -14.58 -4.41 -20.18
C GLY A 237 -14.86 -3.95 -18.76
N HIS A 238 -14.38 -4.66 -17.75
CA HIS A 238 -14.57 -4.37 -16.34
C HIS A 238 -13.26 -4.40 -15.56
N ILE A 239 -13.13 -3.59 -14.52
CA ILE A 239 -12.01 -3.67 -13.58
C ILE A 239 -12.51 -4.37 -12.33
N ASP A 240 -12.16 -5.65 -12.15
CA ASP A 240 -12.56 -6.45 -10.99
C ASP A 240 -11.35 -6.88 -10.15
N LEU A 241 -10.89 -6.01 -9.28
CA LEU A 241 -9.77 -6.32 -8.39
C LEU A 241 -10.10 -7.37 -7.31
N ARG A 242 -11.37 -7.78 -7.18
CA ARG A 242 -11.78 -8.75 -6.18
C ARG A 242 -11.81 -10.18 -6.71
N ASN A 243 -12.28 -10.38 -7.94
CA ASN A 243 -12.48 -11.71 -8.51
C ASN A 243 -11.54 -12.00 -9.68
N SER A 244 -10.99 -10.96 -10.36
CA SER A 244 -9.99 -11.13 -11.41
C SER A 244 -8.57 -11.01 -10.85
N ALA A 245 -7.87 -12.15 -10.73
CA ALA A 245 -6.45 -12.17 -10.43
C ALA A 245 -5.63 -11.48 -11.54
N THR A 246 -6.12 -11.52 -12.77
CA THR A 246 -5.49 -10.87 -13.93
C THR A 246 -5.47 -9.37 -13.77
N ASP A 247 -6.59 -8.73 -13.44
CA ASP A 247 -6.67 -7.30 -13.20
C ASP A 247 -5.81 -6.88 -12.01
N ALA A 248 -5.85 -7.67 -10.93
CA ALA A 248 -5.04 -7.42 -9.76
C ALA A 248 -3.53 -7.42 -10.08
N ILE A 249 -3.05 -8.41 -10.85
CA ILE A 249 -1.66 -8.53 -11.29
C ILE A 249 -1.27 -7.33 -12.16
N GLY A 250 -2.08 -7.01 -13.18
CA GLY A 250 -1.84 -5.89 -14.07
C GLY A 250 -1.81 -4.56 -13.32
N SER A 251 -2.78 -4.35 -12.44
CA SER A 251 -2.89 -3.11 -11.65
C SER A 251 -1.71 -2.92 -10.69
N VAL A 252 -1.22 -3.98 -10.04
CA VAL A 252 -0.01 -3.93 -9.20
C VAL A 252 1.23 -3.61 -10.04
N GLY A 253 1.39 -4.25 -11.20
CA GLY A 253 2.50 -3.98 -12.12
C GLY A 253 2.50 -2.52 -12.57
N ARG A 254 1.36 -2.01 -13.02
CA ARG A 254 1.18 -0.60 -13.42
C ARG A 254 1.45 0.38 -12.29
N PHE A 255 0.96 0.09 -11.07
CA PHE A 255 1.23 0.93 -9.90
C PHE A 255 2.74 1.12 -9.69
N LEU A 256 3.50 0.03 -9.67
CA LEU A 256 4.94 0.09 -9.44
C LEU A 256 5.69 0.79 -10.60
N GLN A 257 5.31 0.52 -11.84
CA GLN A 257 5.87 1.19 -13.02
C GLN A 257 5.66 2.70 -12.95
N LEU A 258 4.43 3.17 -12.70
CA LEU A 258 4.11 4.59 -12.62
C LEU A 258 4.76 5.30 -11.42
N HIS A 259 5.12 4.57 -10.37
CA HIS A 259 5.91 5.09 -9.26
C HIS A 259 7.42 5.07 -9.52
N GLY A 260 7.85 4.65 -10.71
CA GLY A 260 9.22 4.72 -11.17
C GLY A 260 10.04 3.49 -10.83
N TRP A 261 9.45 2.29 -10.95
CA TRP A 261 10.19 1.05 -10.91
C TRP A 261 11.24 1.02 -12.02
N GLU A 262 12.47 0.67 -11.66
CA GLU A 262 13.60 0.55 -12.60
C GLU A 262 13.82 -0.92 -12.93
N GLN A 263 13.50 -1.30 -14.17
CA GLN A 263 13.67 -2.67 -14.66
C GLN A 263 15.13 -3.12 -14.55
N GLY A 264 15.35 -4.33 -14.06
CA GLY A 264 16.67 -4.94 -13.92
C GLY A 264 17.54 -4.35 -12.79
N ARG A 265 17.09 -3.32 -12.09
CA ARG A 265 17.80 -2.79 -10.92
C ARG A 265 17.41 -3.55 -9.66
N PRO A 266 18.35 -3.79 -8.73
CA PRO A 266 18.04 -4.46 -7.48
C PRO A 266 17.14 -3.61 -6.57
N VAL A 267 16.54 -4.26 -5.59
CA VAL A 267 15.71 -3.63 -4.56
C VAL A 267 16.55 -3.16 -3.38
N VAL A 268 17.46 -4.03 -2.92
CA VAL A 268 18.37 -3.79 -1.79
C VAL A 268 19.75 -4.34 -2.08
N TRP A 269 20.73 -3.82 -1.36
CA TRP A 269 22.07 -4.43 -1.20
C TRP A 269 22.33 -4.73 0.27
N ASN A 270 23.03 -5.83 0.55
CA ASN A 270 23.46 -6.16 1.88
C ASN A 270 24.70 -5.34 2.26
N ILE A 271 24.82 -4.98 3.52
CA ILE A 271 26.05 -4.40 4.05
C ILE A 271 26.92 -5.52 4.68
N ALA A 272 28.22 -5.33 4.68
CA ALA A 272 29.13 -6.26 5.35
C ALA A 272 28.79 -6.36 6.84
N ASN A 273 28.83 -7.58 7.35
CA ASN A 273 28.49 -7.87 8.75
C ASN A 273 29.68 -7.60 9.68
N ASP A 274 30.12 -6.33 9.73
CA ASP A 274 31.17 -5.84 10.63
C ASP A 274 30.74 -4.59 11.39
N ASP A 275 31.44 -4.28 12.50
CA ASP A 275 31.07 -3.17 13.38
C ASP A 275 31.22 -1.81 12.71
N GLY A 276 32.21 -1.65 11.81
CA GLY A 276 32.44 -0.40 11.08
C GLY A 276 31.28 -0.09 10.15
N SER A 277 30.90 -1.06 9.30
CA SER A 277 29.76 -0.93 8.38
C SER A 277 28.44 -0.69 9.12
N ARG A 278 28.19 -1.43 10.22
CA ARG A 278 27.01 -1.20 11.07
C ARG A 278 27.01 0.19 11.72
N GLY A 279 28.17 0.68 12.18
CA GLY A 279 28.31 2.01 12.78
C GLY A 279 27.98 3.13 11.78
N VAL A 280 28.48 3.02 10.54
CA VAL A 280 28.17 3.99 9.47
C VAL A 280 26.67 3.92 9.10
N ALA A 281 26.11 2.72 8.96
CA ALA A 281 24.71 2.55 8.66
C ALA A 281 23.82 3.14 9.77
N ALA A 282 24.12 2.88 11.03
CA ALA A 282 23.40 3.43 12.17
C ALA A 282 23.41 4.99 12.19
N ALA A 283 24.56 5.58 11.88
CA ALA A 283 24.69 7.04 11.81
C ALA A 283 23.99 7.67 10.60
N ALA A 284 23.81 6.91 9.51
CA ALA A 284 23.17 7.38 8.28
C ALA A 284 21.67 7.07 8.21
N ALA A 285 21.14 6.21 9.09
CA ALA A 285 19.72 5.86 9.15
C ALA A 285 18.89 7.07 9.65
N ASP A 286 18.09 7.65 8.76
CA ASP A 286 17.23 8.80 9.05
C ASP A 286 15.73 8.46 9.04
N GLY A 287 15.38 7.21 8.68
CA GLY A 287 14.00 6.73 8.61
C GLY A 287 13.22 7.25 7.40
N GLU A 288 13.87 8.00 6.51
CA GLU A 288 13.23 8.50 5.31
C GLU A 288 13.15 7.44 4.21
N PRO A 289 12.02 7.29 3.54
CA PRO A 289 11.82 6.22 2.55
C PRO A 289 12.45 6.51 1.19
N TRP A 290 12.96 7.72 0.96
CA TRP A 290 13.62 8.10 -0.30
C TRP A 290 15.13 8.18 -0.14
N PRO A 291 15.89 8.06 -1.24
CA PRO A 291 17.34 8.17 -1.22
C PRO A 291 17.80 9.54 -0.67
N THR A 292 18.53 9.53 0.45
CA THR A 292 19.08 10.75 1.09
C THR A 292 20.60 10.81 0.99
N ARG A 293 21.24 9.75 0.50
CA ARG A 293 22.69 9.60 0.36
C ARG A 293 23.05 9.05 -1.01
N THR A 294 24.32 9.17 -1.38
CA THR A 294 24.87 8.35 -2.49
C THR A 294 25.70 7.18 -1.93
N LEU A 295 25.89 6.15 -2.73
CA LEU A 295 26.74 5.02 -2.35
C LEU A 295 28.16 5.50 -2.01
N ASN A 296 28.74 6.44 -2.81
CA ASN A 296 30.03 7.03 -2.54
C ASN A 296 30.15 7.71 -1.16
N GLN A 297 29.08 8.39 -0.70
CA GLN A 297 29.09 9.00 0.63
C GLN A 297 29.21 7.94 1.72
N LEU A 298 28.50 6.84 1.60
CA LEU A 298 28.51 5.76 2.57
C LEU A 298 29.83 4.98 2.56
N THR A 299 30.35 4.66 1.37
CA THR A 299 31.61 3.90 1.22
C THR A 299 32.83 4.72 1.69
N ARG A 300 32.88 6.03 1.40
CA ARG A 300 33.90 6.94 1.94
C ARG A 300 33.85 7.06 3.46
N ALA A 301 32.66 6.92 4.07
CA ALA A 301 32.51 6.87 5.52
C ALA A 301 32.91 5.53 6.13
N GLY A 302 33.26 4.51 5.31
CA GLY A 302 33.73 3.21 5.76
C GLY A 302 32.70 2.07 5.66
N LEU A 303 31.50 2.31 5.11
CA LEU A 303 30.53 1.25 4.88
C LEU A 303 31.00 0.34 3.73
N ARG A 304 30.96 -0.96 3.95
CA ARG A 304 31.24 -1.97 2.93
C ARG A 304 29.96 -2.67 2.51
N VAL A 305 29.81 -2.88 1.19
CA VAL A 305 28.71 -3.65 0.60
C VAL A 305 29.18 -5.08 0.43
N ASP A 306 28.28 -6.04 0.69
CA ASP A 306 28.60 -7.47 0.66
C ASP A 306 28.49 -8.07 -0.75
N GLU A 307 27.75 -7.41 -1.67
CA GLU A 307 27.66 -7.79 -3.06
C GLU A 307 28.84 -7.25 -3.89
N PRO A 308 29.23 -7.94 -4.97
CA PRO A 308 30.25 -7.47 -5.88
C PRO A 308 29.72 -6.29 -6.72
N ILE A 309 29.85 -5.08 -6.18
CA ILE A 309 29.39 -3.85 -6.82
C ILE A 309 30.57 -3.08 -7.39
N ASP A 310 30.45 -2.65 -8.63
CA ASP A 310 31.38 -1.68 -9.21
C ASP A 310 31.08 -0.29 -8.64
N VAL A 311 31.78 0.07 -7.55
CA VAL A 311 31.61 1.37 -6.89
C VAL A 311 31.98 2.54 -7.81
N ALA A 312 32.84 2.36 -8.79
CA ALA A 312 33.17 3.41 -9.75
C ALA A 312 31.97 3.75 -10.64
N ARG A 313 31.17 2.75 -10.99
CA ARG A 313 29.94 2.89 -11.78
C ARG A 313 28.73 3.29 -10.93
N GLU A 314 28.56 2.68 -9.76
CA GLU A 314 27.37 2.81 -8.91
C GLU A 314 27.51 3.89 -7.84
N GLY A 315 28.67 4.53 -7.73
CA GLY A 315 28.98 5.45 -6.62
C GLY A 315 28.00 6.63 -6.46
N GLU A 316 27.47 7.15 -7.56
CA GLU A 316 26.49 8.24 -7.54
C GLU A 316 25.04 7.75 -7.43
N THR A 317 24.81 6.44 -7.34
CA THR A 317 23.47 5.89 -7.11
C THR A 317 22.92 6.40 -5.78
N GLY A 318 21.73 7.00 -5.86
CA GLY A 318 20.99 7.42 -4.67
C GLY A 318 20.54 6.23 -3.85
N VAL A 319 20.83 6.23 -2.56
CA VAL A 319 20.54 5.14 -1.63
C VAL A 319 19.94 5.65 -0.32
N LEU A 320 19.24 4.77 0.39
CA LEU A 320 18.74 4.99 1.74
C LEU A 320 19.22 3.86 2.66
N ILE A 321 19.27 4.10 3.95
CA ILE A 321 19.54 3.04 4.92
C ILE A 321 18.23 2.48 5.44
N VAL A 322 18.06 1.18 5.28
CA VAL A 322 16.94 0.40 5.81
C VAL A 322 17.34 -0.15 7.17
N ASP A 323 16.73 0.33 8.24
CA ASP A 323 16.94 -0.11 9.60
C ASP A 323 15.88 -1.14 10.02
N LEU A 324 16.33 -2.25 10.60
CA LEU A 324 15.52 -3.43 10.90
C LEU A 324 15.73 -3.85 12.38
N PRO A 325 15.24 -3.03 13.33
CA PRO A 325 15.43 -3.29 14.75
C PRO A 325 14.68 -4.55 15.21
N THR A 326 15.34 -5.33 16.04
CA THR A 326 14.77 -6.44 16.81
C THR A 326 15.19 -6.27 18.26
N PRO A 327 14.28 -6.28 19.25
CA PRO A 327 14.62 -6.15 20.65
C PRO A 327 15.68 -7.17 21.08
N ASP A 328 16.59 -6.72 21.90
CA ASP A 328 17.67 -7.54 22.49
C ASP A 328 18.65 -8.15 21.46
N GLN A 329 18.66 -7.60 20.24
CA GLN A 329 19.61 -7.96 19.18
C GLN A 329 20.17 -6.71 18.51
N PRO A 330 21.38 -6.75 17.93
CA PRO A 330 21.87 -5.69 17.08
C PRO A 330 20.90 -5.40 15.94
N THR A 331 20.67 -4.13 15.65
CA THR A 331 19.86 -3.72 14.49
C THR A 331 20.52 -4.21 13.19
N GLU A 332 19.76 -4.89 12.36
CA GLU A 332 20.17 -5.24 11.01
C GLU A 332 20.01 -4.02 10.10
N TYR A 333 20.92 -3.84 9.15
CA TYR A 333 20.85 -2.74 8.18
C TYR A 333 21.04 -3.27 6.76
N MET A 334 20.38 -2.62 5.81
CA MET A 334 20.54 -2.84 4.37
C MET A 334 20.61 -1.50 3.64
N ILE A 335 21.13 -1.49 2.45
CA ILE A 335 21.05 -0.37 1.53
C ILE A 335 19.79 -0.54 0.67
N GLY A 336 18.83 0.37 0.81
CA GLY A 336 17.66 0.44 -0.07
C GLY A 336 17.97 1.27 -1.31
N LEU A 337 17.51 0.79 -2.46
CA LEU A 337 17.68 1.42 -3.76
C LEU A 337 16.36 2.06 -4.26
N ARG A 338 16.34 2.57 -5.48
CA ARG A 338 15.14 3.17 -6.07
C ARG A 338 13.94 2.22 -6.02
N ASN A 339 14.14 0.94 -6.33
CA ASN A 339 13.05 -0.05 -6.30
C ASN A 339 12.53 -0.33 -4.88
N PHE A 340 13.39 -0.24 -3.86
CA PHE A 340 12.94 -0.29 -2.46
C PHE A 340 12.04 0.91 -2.11
N TYR A 341 12.45 2.12 -2.51
CA TYR A 341 11.61 3.31 -2.38
C TYR A 341 10.25 3.13 -3.07
N VAL A 342 10.22 2.56 -4.28
CA VAL A 342 8.96 2.31 -5.00
C VAL A 342 8.05 1.37 -4.21
N LEU A 343 8.57 0.33 -3.57
CA LEU A 343 7.79 -0.52 -2.68
C LEU A 343 7.21 0.25 -1.48
N THR A 344 7.95 1.23 -0.95
CA THR A 344 7.43 2.09 0.13
C THR A 344 6.30 3.02 -0.31
N ARG A 345 6.08 3.19 -1.63
CA ARG A 345 4.93 3.92 -2.17
C ARG A 345 3.62 3.15 -2.01
N TYR A 346 3.70 1.82 -1.97
CA TYR A 346 2.57 0.97 -1.64
C TYR A 346 2.21 1.06 -0.16
N ASN A 347 3.22 0.97 0.71
CA ASN A 347 3.08 1.17 2.15
C ASN A 347 4.40 1.72 2.72
N ARG A 348 4.34 2.89 3.38
CA ARG A 348 5.50 3.62 3.91
C ARG A 348 6.15 2.93 5.12
N SER A 349 6.44 1.65 5.02
CA SER A 349 7.09 0.86 6.07
C SER A 349 8.25 0.07 5.49
N PHE A 350 9.45 0.23 6.04
CA PHE A 350 10.61 -0.56 5.65
C PHE A 350 10.39 -2.06 5.89
N PHE A 351 9.72 -2.39 6.99
CA PHE A 351 9.36 -3.79 7.28
C PHE A 351 8.44 -4.37 6.20
N TYR A 352 7.46 -3.59 5.78
CA TYR A 352 6.56 -3.99 4.70
C TYR A 352 7.32 -4.19 3.38
N ALA A 353 8.04 -3.16 2.93
CA ALA A 353 8.74 -3.20 1.65
C ALA A 353 9.72 -4.37 1.55
N LEU A 354 10.51 -4.60 2.62
CA LEU A 354 11.44 -5.73 2.65
C LEU A 354 10.72 -7.08 2.73
N THR A 355 9.60 -7.16 3.46
CA THR A 355 8.80 -8.40 3.55
C THR A 355 8.18 -8.77 2.21
N VAL A 356 7.64 -7.80 1.47
CA VAL A 356 7.13 -8.00 0.10
C VAL A 356 8.22 -8.61 -0.79
N TYR A 357 9.39 -7.97 -0.80
CA TYR A 357 10.52 -8.44 -1.59
C TYR A 357 10.96 -9.86 -1.19
N GLN A 358 11.18 -10.10 0.11
CA GLN A 358 11.61 -11.40 0.60
C GLN A 358 10.57 -12.51 0.43
N LEU A 359 9.27 -12.20 0.56
CA LEU A 359 8.22 -13.18 0.29
C LEU A 359 8.20 -13.57 -1.19
N GLY A 360 8.31 -12.59 -2.09
CA GLY A 360 8.37 -12.85 -3.52
C GLY A 360 9.55 -13.74 -3.90
N GLU A 361 10.73 -13.45 -3.36
CA GLU A 361 11.92 -14.28 -3.59
C GLU A 361 11.81 -15.69 -2.96
N ALA A 362 11.18 -15.82 -1.78
CA ALA A 362 10.93 -17.12 -1.16
C ALA A 362 9.95 -17.97 -1.98
N VAL A 363 8.89 -17.36 -2.54
CA VAL A 363 7.96 -18.06 -3.45
C VAL A 363 8.67 -18.46 -4.73
N LYS A 364 9.47 -17.57 -5.34
CA LYS A 364 10.26 -17.85 -6.54
C LYS A 364 11.22 -19.02 -6.30
N ALA A 365 11.95 -19.02 -5.20
CA ALA A 365 12.86 -20.13 -4.83
C ALA A 365 12.13 -21.45 -4.64
N ALA A 366 10.89 -21.42 -4.14
CA ALA A 366 10.07 -22.63 -3.97
C ALA A 366 9.42 -23.15 -5.28
N MET A 367 9.52 -22.38 -6.37
CA MET A 367 9.10 -22.81 -7.72
C MET A 367 10.12 -23.72 -8.41
N GLY A 368 11.39 -23.72 -7.97
CA GLY A 368 12.50 -24.50 -8.55
C GLY A 368 13.25 -23.70 -9.60
#